data_fad82895cac21b9860d572f76f5a9121
#
_entry.id   fad82895cac21b9860d572f76f5a9121
#
_cell.length_a   1.000
_cell.length_b   1.000
_cell.length_c   1.000
_cell.angle_alpha   90.00
_cell.angle_beta   90.00
_cell.angle_gamma   90.00
#
_symmetry.space_group_name_H-M   'P 1'
#
loop_
_entity.id
_entity.type
_entity.pdbx_description
1 polymer ?
#
loop_
_entity_poly.entity_id
_entity_poly.type
_entity_poly.pdbx_seq_one_letter_code
_entity_poly.pdbx_strand_id
1 'polypeptide(L)'
;MFSFVTLGTNNLSKSKNFYDQLFAFLEIVVAEEDDRYVGYKKKDSHNIEFYLMKPHNKEQASFGNGTMISFIAQSKESVINIHNLALKLGAKDEGAPGPRHEEHFYAYFRDLDGNKICIYCPD
;
A
#
# COMPACT_ATOMS: atom_id res chain seq x y z
N MET A 1 -4.05 8.85 -15.76
CA MET A 1 -4.39 7.66 -16.52
C MET A 1 -5.24 6.68 -15.71
N PHE A 2 -4.78 6.23 -14.56
CA PHE A 2 -5.60 5.36 -13.71
C PHE A 2 -6.61 6.17 -12.93
N SER A 3 -7.83 5.65 -12.79
CA SER A 3 -8.82 6.21 -11.89
C SER A 3 -8.54 5.74 -10.47
N PHE A 4 -8.53 4.44 -10.29
CA PHE A 4 -8.23 3.85 -8.99
C PHE A 4 -7.76 2.40 -9.18
N VAL A 5 -7.16 1.86 -8.12
CA VAL A 5 -6.77 0.45 -8.06
C VAL A 5 -7.39 -0.17 -6.82
N THR A 6 -7.59 -1.48 -6.86
CA THR A 6 -8.12 -2.21 -5.71
C THR A 6 -7.19 -3.34 -5.32
N LEU A 7 -7.10 -3.61 -4.03
CA LEU A 7 -6.42 -4.80 -3.50
C LEU A 7 -7.39 -5.55 -2.61
N GLY A 8 -7.40 -6.87 -2.74
CA GLY A 8 -8.24 -7.73 -1.92
C GLY A 8 -7.64 -8.00 -0.56
N THR A 9 -8.50 -8.19 0.43
CA THR A 9 -8.07 -8.57 1.77
C THR A 9 -9.02 -9.61 2.36
N ASN A 10 -8.46 -10.48 3.19
CA ASN A 10 -9.24 -11.49 3.91
C ASN A 10 -9.61 -11.03 5.32
N ASN A 11 -9.09 -9.87 5.74
CA ASN A 11 -9.42 -9.27 7.03
C ASN A 11 -9.35 -7.75 6.88
N LEU A 12 -10.49 -7.14 6.55
CA LEU A 12 -10.54 -5.72 6.21
C LEU A 12 -10.07 -4.82 7.36
N SER A 13 -10.50 -5.11 8.58
CA SER A 13 -10.16 -4.31 9.74
C SER A 13 -8.65 -4.34 10.03
N LYS A 14 -8.03 -5.51 9.92
CA LYS A 14 -6.60 -5.67 10.14
C LYS A 14 -5.80 -5.02 9.02
N SER A 15 -6.24 -5.17 7.79
CA SER A 15 -5.61 -4.57 6.61
C SER A 15 -5.70 -3.04 6.68
N LYS A 16 -6.86 -2.52 7.07
CA LYS A 16 -7.05 -1.08 7.27
C LYS A 16 -6.07 -0.53 8.30
N ASN A 17 -5.96 -1.19 9.45
CA ASN A 17 -5.02 -0.74 10.49
C ASN A 17 -3.58 -0.72 9.96
N PHE A 18 -3.21 -1.72 9.18
CA PHE A 18 -1.89 -1.80 8.57
C PHE A 18 -1.65 -0.59 7.63
N TYR A 19 -2.53 -0.38 6.67
CA TYR A 19 -2.37 0.70 5.70
C TYR A 19 -2.54 2.09 6.29
N ASP A 20 -3.45 2.28 7.24
CA ASP A 20 -3.62 3.58 7.90
C ASP A 20 -2.29 4.06 8.49
N GLN A 21 -1.55 3.17 9.11
CA GLN A 21 -0.27 3.54 9.73
C GLN A 21 0.80 3.86 8.71
N LEU A 22 0.89 3.08 7.63
CA LEU A 22 1.86 3.35 6.57
C LEU A 22 1.53 4.64 5.83
N PHE A 23 0.25 4.85 5.55
CA PHE A 23 -0.21 5.99 4.77
C PHE A 23 -0.05 7.33 5.49
N ALA A 24 0.10 7.32 6.81
CA ALA A 24 0.40 8.54 7.55
C ALA A 24 1.70 9.21 7.05
N PHE A 25 2.68 8.41 6.61
CA PHE A 25 3.92 8.94 6.05
C PHE A 25 3.73 9.54 4.66
N LEU A 26 2.62 9.23 3.99
CA LEU A 26 2.38 9.64 2.60
C LEU A 26 1.26 10.67 2.48
N GLU A 27 0.72 11.14 3.59
CA GLU A 27 -0.43 12.05 3.64
C GLU A 27 -1.63 11.48 2.86
N ILE A 28 -1.83 10.19 3.01
CA ILE A 28 -2.99 9.48 2.45
C ILE A 28 -3.96 9.21 3.59
N VAL A 29 -5.22 9.52 3.37
CA VAL A 29 -6.25 9.43 4.41
C VAL A 29 -7.45 8.63 3.91
N VAL A 30 -8.23 8.10 4.84
CA VAL A 30 -9.49 7.43 4.52
C VAL A 30 -10.46 8.49 4.00
N ALA A 31 -11.05 8.22 2.83
CA ALA A 31 -12.05 9.10 2.23
C ALA A 31 -13.46 8.57 2.44
N GLU A 32 -13.64 7.25 2.36
CA GLU A 32 -14.93 6.60 2.62
C GLU A 32 -14.70 5.14 3.00
N GLU A 33 -15.65 4.57 3.72
CA GLU A 33 -15.57 3.17 4.11
C GLU A 33 -16.94 2.62 4.46
N ASP A 34 -17.08 1.31 4.33
CA ASP A 34 -18.21 0.57 4.85
C ASP A 34 -17.68 -0.80 5.30
N ASP A 35 -18.56 -1.78 5.50
CA ASP A 35 -18.16 -3.11 5.98
C ASP A 35 -17.49 -3.95 4.89
N ARG A 36 -17.44 -3.47 3.66
CA ARG A 36 -16.86 -4.19 2.51
C ARG A 36 -15.54 -3.62 2.03
N TYR A 37 -15.33 -2.32 2.18
CA TYR A 37 -14.13 -1.67 1.63
C TYR A 37 -13.73 -0.42 2.39
N VAL A 38 -12.49 0.02 2.15
CA VAL A 38 -11.95 1.29 2.61
C VAL A 38 -11.34 1.97 1.38
N GLY A 39 -11.77 3.20 1.10
CA GLY A 39 -11.23 4.00 0.01
C GLY A 39 -10.32 5.09 0.54
N TYR A 40 -9.17 5.25 -0.08
CA TYR A 40 -8.12 6.18 0.34
C TYR A 40 -7.84 7.24 -0.71
N LYS A 41 -7.49 8.42 -0.26
CA LYS A 41 -7.11 9.54 -1.13
C LYS A 41 -5.93 10.30 -0.55
N LYS A 42 -5.24 11.07 -1.37
CA LYS A 42 -4.29 12.06 -0.87
C LYS A 42 -5.08 13.11 -0.10
N LYS A 43 -4.51 13.61 0.97
CA LYS A 43 -5.16 14.55 1.89
C LYS A 43 -5.81 15.74 1.16
N ASP A 44 -5.11 16.31 0.17
CA ASP A 44 -5.58 17.51 -0.54
C ASP A 44 -6.25 17.19 -1.88
N SER A 45 -6.51 15.94 -2.18
CA SER A 45 -7.15 15.53 -3.44
C SER A 45 -8.63 15.21 -3.21
N HIS A 46 -9.40 15.27 -4.27
CA HIS A 46 -10.81 14.85 -4.26
C HIS A 46 -10.96 13.42 -4.80
N ASN A 47 -9.89 12.84 -5.36
CA ASN A 47 -9.98 11.53 -6.00
C ASN A 47 -9.56 10.41 -5.05
N ILE A 48 -10.42 9.40 -4.94
CA ILE A 48 -10.06 8.16 -4.25
C ILE A 48 -9.31 7.32 -5.28
N GLU A 49 -8.05 6.97 -4.98
CA GLU A 49 -7.21 6.26 -5.93
C GLU A 49 -6.88 4.83 -5.52
N PHE A 50 -7.18 4.46 -4.29
CA PHE A 50 -6.83 3.15 -3.77
C PHE A 50 -7.93 2.62 -2.86
N TYR A 51 -8.31 1.37 -3.09
CA TYR A 51 -9.31 0.68 -2.25
C TYR A 51 -8.75 -0.63 -1.73
N LEU A 52 -8.97 -0.85 -0.45
CA LEU A 52 -8.87 -2.19 0.14
C LEU A 52 -10.27 -2.75 0.19
N MET A 53 -10.47 -3.98 -0.25
CA MET A 53 -11.82 -4.52 -0.25
C MET A 53 -11.88 -6.02 -0.06
N LYS A 54 -12.99 -6.47 0.49
CA LYS A 54 -13.34 -7.87 0.45
C LYS A 54 -13.67 -8.20 -1.01
N PRO A 55 -13.19 -9.32 -1.55
CA PRO A 55 -13.48 -9.67 -2.94
C PRO A 55 -14.99 -9.66 -3.23
N HIS A 56 -15.34 -9.12 -4.39
CA HIS A 56 -16.74 -9.00 -4.80
C HIS A 56 -17.45 -10.34 -4.86
N ASN A 57 -16.75 -11.39 -5.27
CA ASN A 57 -17.32 -12.74 -5.38
C ASN A 57 -17.43 -13.46 -4.04
N LYS A 58 -17.02 -12.81 -2.94
CA LYS A 58 -17.08 -13.34 -1.59
C LYS A 58 -16.18 -14.55 -1.33
N GLU A 59 -15.27 -14.83 -2.25
CA GLU A 59 -14.27 -15.87 -2.05
C GLU A 59 -13.03 -15.28 -1.41
N GLN A 60 -12.07 -16.12 -1.08
CA GLN A 60 -10.84 -15.70 -0.44
C GLN A 60 -10.05 -14.78 -1.38
N ALA A 61 -9.51 -13.69 -0.84
CA ALA A 61 -8.63 -12.81 -1.59
C ALA A 61 -7.32 -13.51 -1.91
N SER A 62 -6.80 -13.22 -3.09
CA SER A 62 -5.49 -13.73 -3.53
C SER A 62 -4.73 -12.61 -4.22
N PHE A 63 -3.42 -12.78 -4.36
CA PHE A 63 -2.58 -11.84 -5.07
C PHE A 63 -2.22 -12.40 -6.45
N GLY A 64 -1.89 -11.51 -7.39
CA GLY A 64 -1.46 -11.92 -8.71
C GLY A 64 0.06 -12.07 -8.78
N ASN A 65 0.53 -13.08 -9.51
CA ASN A 65 1.95 -13.23 -9.77
C ASN A 65 2.36 -12.24 -10.85
N GLY A 66 3.17 -11.26 -10.52
CA GLY A 66 3.54 -10.17 -11.41
C GLY A 66 2.81 -8.86 -11.12
N THR A 67 1.81 -8.88 -10.24
CA THR A 67 1.07 -7.68 -9.86
C THR A 67 1.80 -6.97 -8.72
N MET A 68 1.92 -5.65 -8.82
CA MET A 68 2.53 -4.82 -7.79
C MET A 68 1.92 -3.43 -7.85
N ILE A 69 1.71 -2.83 -6.68
CA ILE A 69 1.27 -1.44 -6.56
C ILE A 69 2.43 -0.66 -5.95
N SER A 70 2.76 0.47 -6.56
CA SER A 70 3.83 1.32 -6.05
C SER A 70 3.26 2.66 -5.58
N PHE A 71 3.61 3.02 -4.35
CA PHE A 71 3.24 4.31 -3.77
C PHE A 71 4.46 5.22 -3.79
N ILE A 72 4.24 6.48 -4.17
CA ILE A 72 5.32 7.45 -4.23
C ILE A 72 5.50 8.14 -2.87
N ALA A 73 6.73 8.16 -2.38
CA ALA A 73 7.12 8.86 -1.16
C ALA A 73 7.89 10.12 -1.51
N GLN A 74 7.89 11.09 -0.62
CA GLN A 74 8.56 12.37 -0.86
C GLN A 74 10.03 12.38 -0.48
N SER A 75 10.47 11.38 0.29
CA SER A 75 11.86 11.30 0.74
C SER A 75 12.32 9.87 0.91
N LYS A 76 13.63 9.67 0.85
CA LYS A 76 14.24 8.37 1.14
C LYS A 76 13.96 7.94 2.58
N GLU A 77 13.94 8.91 3.50
CA GLU A 77 13.62 8.65 4.90
C GLU A 77 12.22 8.05 5.06
N SER A 78 11.24 8.59 4.35
CA SER A 78 9.87 8.04 4.37
C SER A 78 9.85 6.61 3.83
N VAL A 79 10.60 6.31 2.77
CA VAL A 79 10.69 4.94 2.25
C VAL A 79 11.21 3.99 3.32
N ILE A 80 12.28 4.39 4.01
CA ILE A 80 12.89 3.58 5.07
C ILE A 80 11.91 3.39 6.23
N ASN A 81 11.25 4.46 6.66
CA ASN A 81 10.32 4.40 7.78
C ASN A 81 9.11 3.52 7.47
N ILE A 82 8.56 3.65 6.26
CA ILE A 82 7.40 2.84 5.84
C ILE A 82 7.78 1.36 5.80
N HIS A 83 8.91 1.03 5.19
CA HIS A 83 9.36 -0.35 5.08
C HIS A 83 9.55 -0.96 6.48
N ASN A 84 10.25 -0.25 7.36
CA ASN A 84 10.46 -0.72 8.73
C ASN A 84 9.15 -0.95 9.47
N LEU A 85 8.22 -0.01 9.35
CA LEU A 85 6.92 -0.14 10.02
C LEU A 85 6.10 -1.29 9.43
N ALA A 86 6.13 -1.46 8.10
CA ALA A 86 5.43 -2.55 7.45
C ALA A 86 5.88 -3.91 7.99
N LEU A 87 7.20 -4.11 8.10
CA LEU A 87 7.75 -5.36 8.65
C LEU A 87 7.34 -5.56 10.11
N LYS A 88 7.36 -4.50 10.91
CA LYS A 88 6.90 -4.55 12.30
C LYS A 88 5.43 -4.98 12.42
N LEU A 89 4.62 -4.57 11.46
CA LEU A 89 3.19 -4.87 11.45
C LEU A 89 2.87 -6.22 10.82
N GLY A 90 3.89 -6.97 10.41
CA GLY A 90 3.71 -8.34 9.91
C GLY A 90 3.91 -8.54 8.42
N ALA A 91 4.29 -7.51 7.67
CA ALA A 91 4.59 -7.65 6.26
C ALA A 91 5.84 -8.50 6.06
N LYS A 92 5.92 -9.13 4.89
CA LYS A 92 7.08 -9.91 4.50
C LYS A 92 8.02 -9.06 3.65
N ASP A 93 9.30 -9.05 3.98
CA ASP A 93 10.31 -8.32 3.21
C ASP A 93 10.47 -8.92 1.81
N GLU A 94 10.45 -8.03 0.80
CA GLU A 94 10.70 -8.40 -0.60
C GLU A 94 11.80 -7.54 -1.21
N GLY A 95 12.42 -6.67 -0.43
CA GLY A 95 13.54 -5.84 -0.88
C GLY A 95 13.76 -4.66 0.04
N ALA A 96 14.90 -4.66 0.74
CA ALA A 96 15.26 -3.59 1.67
C ALA A 96 15.39 -2.24 0.95
N PRO A 97 15.15 -1.12 1.66
CA PRO A 97 15.30 0.20 1.05
C PRO A 97 16.69 0.41 0.45
N GLY A 98 16.74 0.90 -0.77
CA GLY A 98 17.99 1.18 -1.44
C GLY A 98 17.79 1.67 -2.86
N PRO A 99 18.87 2.15 -3.49
CA PRO A 99 18.82 2.61 -4.86
C PRO A 99 18.66 1.44 -5.84
N ARG A 100 17.86 1.65 -6.87
CA ARG A 100 17.66 0.73 -7.99
C ARG A 100 17.28 1.56 -9.21
N HIS A 101 17.44 1.02 -10.38
CA HIS A 101 17.01 1.67 -11.62
C HIS A 101 17.46 3.13 -11.72
N GLU A 102 18.77 3.33 -11.88
CA GLU A 102 19.36 4.66 -12.06
C GLU A 102 19.24 5.59 -10.85
N GLU A 103 19.52 5.03 -9.68
CA GLU A 103 19.60 5.80 -8.44
C GLU A 103 18.26 6.16 -7.78
N HIS A 104 17.14 5.84 -8.39
CA HIS A 104 15.86 5.99 -7.71
C HIS A 104 15.82 5.04 -6.51
N PHE A 105 15.12 5.45 -5.49
CA PHE A 105 15.10 4.74 -4.20
C PHE A 105 13.81 3.94 -4.02
N TYR A 106 13.94 2.65 -3.73
CA TYR A 106 12.82 1.73 -3.65
C TYR A 106 12.90 0.86 -2.40
N ALA A 107 11.74 0.36 -1.96
CA ALA A 107 11.65 -0.73 -1.00
C ALA A 107 10.42 -1.57 -1.37
N TYR A 108 10.47 -2.85 -1.05
CA TYR A 108 9.40 -3.78 -1.42
C TYR A 108 9.01 -4.65 -0.24
N PHE A 109 7.71 -4.94 -0.15
CA PHE A 109 7.21 -5.90 0.84
C PHE A 109 5.92 -6.54 0.35
N ARG A 110 5.52 -7.63 1.01
CA ARG A 110 4.19 -8.22 0.83
C ARG A 110 3.34 -7.78 2.01
N ASP A 111 2.13 -7.29 1.72
CA ASP A 111 1.21 -6.90 2.78
C ASP A 111 0.66 -8.13 3.50
N LEU A 112 -0.28 -7.94 4.42
CA LEU A 112 -0.80 -9.04 5.26
C LEU A 112 -1.59 -10.08 4.46
N ASP A 113 -1.98 -9.76 3.23
CA ASP A 113 -2.69 -10.67 2.33
C ASP A 113 -1.80 -11.17 1.19
N GLY A 114 -0.52 -10.83 1.21
CA GLY A 114 0.44 -11.27 0.20
C GLY A 114 0.53 -10.37 -1.03
N ASN A 115 -0.18 -9.26 -1.05
CA ASN A 115 -0.09 -8.30 -2.17
C ASN A 115 1.28 -7.64 -2.17
N LYS A 116 1.92 -7.58 -3.34
CA LYS A 116 3.24 -6.95 -3.45
C LYS A 116 3.12 -5.44 -3.54
N ILE A 117 3.83 -4.77 -2.67
CA ILE A 117 3.83 -3.30 -2.55
C ILE A 117 5.24 -2.78 -2.71
N CYS A 118 5.37 -1.69 -3.45
CA CYS A 118 6.61 -0.94 -3.59
C CYS A 118 6.40 0.44 -2.98
N ILE A 119 7.41 0.95 -2.30
CA ILE A 119 7.45 2.35 -1.91
C ILE A 119 8.60 2.96 -2.68
N TYR A 120 8.34 4.03 -3.39
CA TYR A 120 9.24 4.62 -4.36
C TYR A 120 9.48 6.10 -4.08
N CYS A 121 10.75 6.50 -4.16
CA CYS A 121 11.13 7.91 -4.11
C CYS A 121 12.00 8.20 -5.34
N PRO A 122 11.63 9.21 -6.16
CA PRO A 122 12.39 9.50 -7.39
C PRO A 122 13.80 10.05 -7.15
N ASP A 123 14.11 10.50 -5.93
CA ASP A 123 15.45 11.02 -5.64
C ASP A 123 16.21 10.10 -4.69
#